data_3202b38e7bc6d205c702c244ce170fac
#
_entry.id   3202b38e7bc6d205c702c244ce170fac
#
_cell.length_a   1.000
_cell.length_b   1.000
_cell.length_c   1.000
_cell.angle_alpha   90.00
_cell.angle_beta   90.00
_cell.angle_gamma   90.00
#
_symmetry.space_group_name_H-M   'P 1'
#
loop_
_entity.id
_entity.type
_entity.pdbx_description
1 polymer ?
#
loop_
_entity_poly.entity_id
_entity_poly.type
_entity_poly.pdbx_seq_one_letter_code
_entity_poly.pdbx_strand_id
1 'polypeptide(L)'
;MKDKMDTSFPKELRPSIYQLPAEKPGSHVYLIKGEAKNVLIDTGITAKFAQLASQLQKLGLGVKDIHFVILTHEHFDHIGATTFFDTAVIAAHALAANKIELQDEFVTYNKYFNIPSKPFYANLWLEDKTLVDLGNYKLQVLHTPGHSSGCICLYELKEKVLFSGDTVFSGGLLSDIGSSGNISDYLSSLQRLASLTVDALYPGHGPISSAPGEDINQAVAYARAMMEESKLLFEALAKSESRAKVLKKFGKKPLQTG
;
A
#
# COMPACT_ATOMS: atom_id res chain seq x y z
N MET A 1 -12.43 -26.36 -7.88
CA MET A 1 -12.12 -26.01 -6.48
C MET A 1 -10.99 -24.98 -6.55
N LYS A 2 -11.21 -23.74 -6.11
CA LYS A 2 -10.11 -22.76 -5.99
C LYS A 2 -9.26 -23.25 -4.82
N ASP A 3 -8.01 -23.59 -5.05
CA ASP A 3 -7.07 -23.90 -3.99
C ASP A 3 -7.05 -22.74 -3.01
N LYS A 4 -7.51 -22.99 -1.78
CA LYS A 4 -7.36 -22.03 -0.71
C LYS A 4 -5.86 -21.93 -0.43
N MET A 5 -5.30 -20.74 -0.61
CA MET A 5 -3.91 -20.47 -0.24
C MET A 5 -3.74 -20.86 1.24
N ASP A 6 -2.77 -21.72 1.52
CA ASP A 6 -2.41 -22.03 2.91
C ASP A 6 -1.71 -20.82 3.51
N THR A 7 -2.43 -20.11 4.37
CA THR A 7 -1.92 -18.93 5.05
C THR A 7 -1.24 -19.25 6.39
N SER A 8 -1.09 -20.52 6.71
CA SER A 8 -0.50 -20.96 7.99
C SER A 8 1.02 -20.84 8.02
N PHE A 9 1.67 -20.89 6.86
CA PHE A 9 3.13 -20.93 6.75
C PHE A 9 3.68 -19.73 5.98
N PRO A 10 4.85 -19.19 6.42
CA PRO A 10 5.61 -18.25 5.63
C PRO A 10 6.11 -18.96 4.34
N LYS A 11 6.15 -18.21 3.24
CA LYS A 11 6.64 -18.68 1.95
C LYS A 11 7.92 -17.93 1.60
N GLU A 12 9.03 -18.62 1.48
CA GLU A 12 10.27 -18.03 0.97
C GLU A 12 10.15 -17.76 -0.52
N LEU A 13 10.40 -16.52 -0.94
CA LEU A 13 10.27 -16.03 -2.32
C LEU A 13 11.61 -15.81 -2.99
N ARG A 14 12.59 -15.40 -2.21
CA ARG A 14 14.01 -15.21 -2.51
C ARG A 14 14.78 -15.53 -1.23
N PRO A 15 16.09 -15.79 -1.29
CA PRO A 15 16.89 -15.95 -0.08
C PRO A 15 16.61 -14.84 0.94
N SER A 16 16.15 -15.21 2.12
CA SER A 16 15.82 -14.27 3.22
C SER A 16 14.68 -13.28 2.94
N ILE A 17 13.91 -13.43 1.87
CA ILE A 17 12.69 -12.67 1.59
C ILE A 17 11.50 -13.62 1.67
N TYR A 18 10.58 -13.34 2.57
CA TYR A 18 9.42 -14.19 2.85
C TYR A 18 8.12 -13.42 2.68
N GLN A 19 7.14 -14.06 2.06
CA GLN A 19 5.74 -13.66 2.18
C GLN A 19 5.16 -14.32 3.43
N LEU A 20 4.51 -13.52 4.26
CA LEU A 20 3.69 -13.95 5.38
C LEU A 20 2.23 -13.78 4.93
N PRO A 21 1.64 -14.80 4.31
CA PRO A 21 0.36 -14.63 3.63
C PRO A 21 -0.76 -14.41 4.63
N ALA A 22 -1.73 -13.56 4.25
CA ALA A 22 -2.91 -13.28 5.04
C ALA A 22 -4.19 -13.65 4.28
N GLU A 23 -5.24 -13.93 5.03
CA GLU A 23 -6.60 -14.03 4.51
C GLU A 23 -7.25 -12.66 4.43
N LYS A 24 -8.11 -12.47 3.44
CA LYS A 24 -8.92 -11.25 3.34
C LYS A 24 -9.70 -10.98 4.65
N PRO A 25 -9.86 -9.74 5.06
CA PRO A 25 -9.48 -8.51 4.34
C PRO A 25 -8.02 -8.06 4.56
N GLY A 26 -7.18 -8.78 5.32
CA GLY A 26 -5.81 -8.38 5.59
C GLY A 26 -4.91 -8.44 4.35
N SER A 27 -3.94 -7.54 4.29
CA SER A 27 -2.86 -7.55 3.31
C SER A 27 -1.82 -8.61 3.61
N HIS A 28 -1.07 -9.03 2.60
CA HIS A 28 0.15 -9.80 2.81
C HIS A 28 1.20 -8.92 3.52
N VAL A 29 1.94 -9.56 4.40
CA VAL A 29 3.10 -8.96 5.04
C VAL A 29 4.35 -9.59 4.43
N TYR A 30 5.37 -8.80 4.16
CA TYR A 30 6.65 -9.33 3.70
C TYR A 30 7.72 -9.12 4.76
N LEU A 31 8.51 -10.16 4.98
CA LEU A 31 9.67 -10.13 5.86
C LEU A 31 10.94 -10.18 5.03
N ILE A 32 11.86 -9.29 5.29
CA ILE A 32 13.23 -9.36 4.81
C ILE A 32 14.14 -9.58 6.02
N LYS A 33 14.81 -10.74 6.07
CA LYS A 33 15.85 -11.04 7.05
C LYS A 33 17.16 -10.49 6.52
N GLY A 34 17.43 -9.21 6.84
CA GLY A 34 18.68 -8.57 6.47
C GLY A 34 19.84 -9.02 7.38
N GLU A 35 21.07 -8.90 6.91
CA GLU A 35 22.26 -9.19 7.73
C GLU A 35 22.34 -8.28 8.95
N ALA A 36 21.97 -7.00 8.79
CA ALA A 36 22.01 -6.03 9.86
C ALA A 36 20.66 -5.91 10.60
N LYS A 37 19.54 -6.01 9.90
CA LYS A 37 18.20 -5.69 10.41
C LYS A 37 17.11 -6.54 9.76
N ASN A 38 16.17 -7.03 10.57
CA ASN A 38 14.94 -7.63 10.07
C ASN A 38 13.89 -6.55 9.84
N VAL A 39 13.26 -6.57 8.68
CA VAL A 39 12.27 -5.58 8.25
C VAL A 39 10.98 -6.26 7.89
N LEU A 40 9.86 -5.73 8.39
CA LEU A 40 8.54 -6.03 7.86
C LEU A 40 8.10 -4.93 6.90
N ILE A 41 7.48 -5.33 5.81
CA ILE A 41 6.72 -4.46 4.91
C ILE A 41 5.26 -4.74 5.19
N ASP A 42 4.56 -3.75 5.72
CA ASP A 42 3.20 -3.80 6.27
C ASP A 42 3.06 -4.73 7.50
N THR A 43 1.88 -4.74 8.10
CA THR A 43 1.58 -5.53 9.30
C THR A 43 0.24 -6.27 9.23
N GLY A 44 -0.52 -6.09 8.16
CA GLY A 44 -1.86 -6.67 8.04
C GLY A 44 -2.86 -6.05 9.01
N ILE A 45 -3.91 -6.79 9.35
CA ILE A 45 -4.96 -6.33 10.27
C ILE A 45 -4.72 -6.79 11.71
N THR A 46 -5.16 -5.99 12.66
CA THR A 46 -5.08 -6.29 14.12
C THR A 46 -5.61 -7.69 14.47
N ALA A 47 -6.75 -8.08 13.90
CA ALA A 47 -7.39 -9.37 14.19
C ALA A 47 -6.57 -10.59 13.78
N LYS A 48 -5.59 -10.44 12.90
CA LYS A 48 -4.71 -11.52 12.41
C LYS A 48 -3.29 -11.44 12.99
N PHE A 49 -3.04 -10.58 13.97
CA PHE A 49 -1.72 -10.47 14.59
C PHE A 49 -1.20 -11.80 15.14
N ALA A 50 -2.04 -12.62 15.79
CA ALA A 50 -1.62 -13.92 16.32
C ALA A 50 -1.12 -14.86 15.22
N GLN A 51 -1.72 -14.80 14.01
CA GLN A 51 -1.27 -15.54 12.84
C GLN A 51 0.10 -15.03 12.37
N LEU A 52 0.25 -13.71 12.25
CA LEU A 52 1.53 -13.07 11.88
C LEU A 52 2.65 -13.43 12.87
N ALA A 53 2.38 -13.35 14.16
CA ALA A 53 3.34 -13.73 15.20
C ALA A 53 3.74 -15.21 15.11
N SER A 54 2.77 -16.11 14.85
CA SER A 54 3.04 -17.54 14.63
C SER A 54 3.91 -17.79 13.39
N GLN A 55 3.68 -17.05 12.30
CA GLN A 55 4.50 -17.15 11.09
C GLN A 55 5.94 -16.67 11.35
N LEU A 56 6.13 -15.59 12.11
CA LEU A 56 7.46 -15.13 12.53
C LEU A 56 8.18 -16.20 13.38
N GLN A 57 7.47 -16.81 14.33
CA GLN A 57 8.02 -17.87 15.17
C GLN A 57 8.51 -19.08 14.35
N LYS A 58 7.80 -19.46 13.28
CA LYS A 58 8.22 -20.53 12.36
C LYS A 58 9.53 -20.18 11.62
N LEU A 59 9.88 -18.90 11.52
CA LEU A 59 11.14 -18.43 10.96
C LEU A 59 12.22 -18.18 12.04
N GLY A 60 11.93 -18.57 13.30
CA GLY A 60 12.82 -18.39 14.43
C GLY A 60 12.90 -16.95 14.96
N LEU A 61 11.87 -16.12 14.67
CA LEU A 61 11.81 -14.73 15.07
C LEU A 61 10.64 -14.48 16.03
N GLY A 62 10.87 -13.66 17.04
CA GLY A 62 9.81 -13.03 17.82
C GLY A 62 9.50 -11.63 17.29
N VAL A 63 8.45 -11.02 17.82
CA VAL A 63 8.04 -9.64 17.47
C VAL A 63 9.18 -8.64 17.74
N LYS A 64 9.94 -8.84 18.82
CA LYS A 64 11.06 -7.97 19.23
C LYS A 64 12.30 -8.10 18.33
N ASP A 65 12.36 -9.12 17.49
CA ASP A 65 13.45 -9.30 16.52
C ASP A 65 13.22 -8.50 15.23
N ILE A 66 12.05 -7.84 15.12
CA ILE A 66 11.74 -6.94 14.03
C ILE A 66 12.27 -5.55 14.39
N HIS A 67 13.16 -5.04 13.56
CA HIS A 67 13.86 -3.77 13.81
C HIS A 67 13.16 -2.59 13.12
N PHE A 68 12.56 -2.85 11.93
CA PHE A 68 11.81 -1.87 11.16
C PHE A 68 10.49 -2.46 10.68
N VAL A 69 9.46 -1.62 10.69
CA VAL A 69 8.21 -1.83 9.98
C VAL A 69 8.09 -0.69 8.98
N ILE A 70 8.05 -1.01 7.69
CA ILE A 70 7.83 -0.03 6.63
C ILE A 70 6.39 -0.20 6.14
N LEU A 71 5.59 0.83 6.31
CA LEU A 71 4.19 0.85 5.89
C LEU A 71 4.10 1.37 4.45
N THR A 72 3.48 0.58 3.57
CA THR A 72 3.31 0.96 2.16
C THR A 72 2.32 2.12 2.00
N HIS A 73 1.29 2.16 2.84
CA HIS A 73 0.32 3.24 2.91
C HIS A 73 -0.51 3.16 4.21
N GLU A 74 -1.48 4.04 4.37
CA GLU A 74 -2.20 4.27 5.62
C GLU A 74 -3.46 3.42 5.86
N HIS A 75 -3.88 2.51 4.96
CA HIS A 75 -5.12 1.76 5.13
C HIS A 75 -5.02 0.68 6.23
N PHE A 76 -6.13 0.49 6.94
CA PHE A 76 -6.23 -0.35 8.15
C PHE A 76 -5.74 -1.78 7.99
N ASP A 77 -5.88 -2.33 6.80
CA ASP A 77 -5.52 -3.71 6.49
C ASP A 77 -4.03 -3.90 6.21
N HIS A 78 -3.27 -2.79 6.12
CA HIS A 78 -1.82 -2.74 6.05
C HIS A 78 -1.18 -2.34 7.37
N ILE A 79 -1.82 -1.44 8.12
CA ILE A 79 -1.24 -0.84 9.34
C ILE A 79 -1.78 -1.44 10.63
N GLY A 80 -2.80 -2.31 10.58
CA GLY A 80 -3.62 -2.66 11.73
C GLY A 80 -2.88 -3.33 12.88
N ALA A 81 -1.85 -4.13 12.62
CA ALA A 81 -1.08 -4.79 13.67
C ALA A 81 0.20 -4.03 14.07
N THR A 82 0.44 -2.81 13.57
CA THR A 82 1.66 -2.03 13.82
C THR A 82 1.93 -1.81 15.31
N THR A 83 0.88 -1.58 16.11
CA THR A 83 1.03 -1.31 17.56
C THR A 83 1.58 -2.47 18.38
N PHE A 84 1.69 -3.66 17.81
CA PHE A 84 2.32 -4.81 18.47
C PHE A 84 3.85 -4.85 18.28
N PHE A 85 4.40 -4.00 17.42
CA PHE A 85 5.83 -3.90 17.14
C PHE A 85 6.44 -2.68 17.84
N ASP A 86 6.24 -2.60 19.16
CA ASP A 86 6.56 -1.45 20.02
C ASP A 86 8.05 -1.14 20.14
N THR A 87 8.91 -2.10 19.79
CA THR A 87 10.38 -1.94 19.78
C THR A 87 10.95 -1.63 18.39
N ALA A 88 10.13 -1.73 17.34
CA ALA A 88 10.55 -1.46 15.99
C ALA A 88 10.45 0.04 15.64
N VAL A 89 11.30 0.49 14.74
CA VAL A 89 11.15 1.79 14.10
C VAL A 89 10.04 1.67 13.06
N ILE A 90 8.97 2.44 13.22
CA ILE A 90 7.87 2.50 12.27
C ILE A 90 8.17 3.58 11.24
N ALA A 91 8.22 3.19 9.97
CA ALA A 91 8.54 4.07 8.86
C ALA A 91 7.37 4.13 7.86
N ALA A 92 7.05 5.31 7.37
CA ALA A 92 6.03 5.53 6.35
C ALA A 92 6.34 6.78 5.54
N HIS A 93 5.73 6.94 4.36
CA HIS A 93 5.78 8.22 3.66
C HIS A 93 5.10 9.32 4.50
N ALA A 94 5.62 10.55 4.46
CA ALA A 94 5.13 11.66 5.28
C ALA A 94 3.60 11.87 5.18
N LEU A 95 3.02 11.72 3.98
CA LEU A 95 1.58 11.85 3.78
C LEU A 95 0.77 10.71 4.44
N ALA A 96 1.27 9.48 4.49
CA ALA A 96 0.65 8.39 5.23
C ALA A 96 0.81 8.61 6.73
N ALA A 97 2.03 8.96 7.19
CA ALA A 97 2.34 9.23 8.59
C ALA A 97 1.41 10.28 9.20
N ASN A 98 1.19 11.40 8.51
CA ASN A 98 0.29 12.46 8.96
C ASN A 98 -1.16 11.98 9.17
N LYS A 99 -1.69 11.15 8.27
CA LYS A 99 -3.06 10.62 8.39
C LYS A 99 -3.20 9.62 9.52
N ILE A 100 -2.17 8.80 9.72
CA ILE A 100 -2.09 7.86 10.84
C ILE A 100 -2.03 8.64 12.16
N GLU A 101 -1.19 9.66 12.25
CA GLU A 101 -1.04 10.51 13.44
C GLU A 101 -2.32 11.26 13.79
N LEU A 102 -3.00 11.82 12.79
CA LEU A 102 -4.28 12.50 12.94
C LEU A 102 -5.44 11.54 13.24
N GLN A 103 -5.22 10.24 13.19
CA GLN A 103 -6.23 9.19 13.35
C GLN A 103 -7.43 9.41 12.42
N ASP A 104 -7.16 9.75 11.16
CA ASP A 104 -8.20 9.97 10.17
C ASP A 104 -8.85 8.65 9.75
N GLU A 105 -9.84 8.23 10.53
CA GLU A 105 -10.53 6.94 10.37
C GLU A 105 -11.28 6.82 9.02
N PHE A 106 -11.59 7.92 8.35
CA PHE A 106 -12.18 7.88 7.00
C PHE A 106 -11.14 7.55 5.95
N VAL A 107 -9.95 8.17 6.02
CA VAL A 107 -8.86 7.93 5.09
C VAL A 107 -8.21 6.58 5.31
N THR A 108 -8.07 6.15 6.57
CA THR A 108 -7.54 4.82 6.91
C THR A 108 -8.56 3.69 6.73
N TYR A 109 -9.82 4.02 6.41
CA TYR A 109 -10.97 3.12 6.29
C TYR A 109 -11.42 2.41 7.57
N ASN A 110 -10.82 2.67 8.71
CA ASN A 110 -11.26 2.12 10.00
C ASN A 110 -12.75 2.37 10.25
N LYS A 111 -13.23 3.57 9.92
CA LYS A 111 -14.64 3.96 10.08
C LYS A 111 -15.58 3.12 9.23
N TYR A 112 -15.24 2.88 7.97
CA TYR A 112 -16.09 2.13 7.04
C TYR A 112 -16.23 0.66 7.41
N PHE A 113 -15.18 0.07 7.95
CA PHE A 113 -15.14 -1.34 8.35
C PHE A 113 -15.46 -1.55 9.83
N ASN A 114 -15.75 -0.47 10.58
CA ASN A 114 -16.00 -0.49 12.03
C ASN A 114 -14.90 -1.23 12.82
N ILE A 115 -13.65 -0.95 12.44
CA ILE A 115 -12.46 -1.54 13.05
C ILE A 115 -11.84 -0.52 14.00
N PRO A 116 -11.69 -0.83 15.29
CA PRO A 116 -11.04 0.07 16.22
C PRO A 116 -9.60 0.33 15.80
N SER A 117 -9.24 1.60 15.63
CA SER A 117 -7.86 2.01 15.48
C SER A 117 -7.19 2.18 16.84
N LYS A 118 -5.93 1.78 16.94
CA LYS A 118 -5.08 2.14 18.08
C LYS A 118 -4.10 3.18 17.59
N PRO A 119 -3.95 4.31 18.31
CA PRO A 119 -3.00 5.34 17.91
C PRO A 119 -1.57 4.83 17.95
N PHE A 120 -0.81 5.18 16.93
CA PHE A 120 0.64 5.02 16.86
C PHE A 120 1.22 6.11 15.96
N TYR A 121 2.55 6.23 15.97
CA TYR A 121 3.26 7.23 15.21
C TYR A 121 4.28 6.56 14.30
N ALA A 122 4.47 7.10 13.10
CA ALA A 122 5.62 6.77 12.28
C ALA A 122 6.84 7.55 12.80
N ASN A 123 7.83 6.81 13.29
CA ASN A 123 9.06 7.41 13.86
C ASN A 123 10.01 7.94 12.79
N LEU A 124 9.90 7.39 11.57
CA LEU A 124 10.75 7.74 10.44
C LEU A 124 9.88 8.04 9.21
N TRP A 125 10.05 9.22 8.66
CA TRP A 125 9.39 9.61 7.42
C TRP A 125 10.28 9.28 6.23
N LEU A 126 9.70 8.55 5.29
CA LEU A 126 10.38 8.12 4.08
C LEU A 126 10.01 9.06 2.92
N GLU A 127 11.03 9.61 2.29
CA GLU A 127 10.88 10.41 1.08
C GLU A 127 11.17 9.57 -0.17
N ASP A 128 10.72 10.06 -1.32
CA ASP A 128 11.03 9.42 -2.61
C ASP A 128 12.54 9.27 -2.80
N LYS A 129 12.95 8.11 -3.32
CA LYS A 129 14.36 7.72 -3.53
C LYS A 129 15.19 7.50 -2.26
N THR A 130 14.60 7.56 -1.06
CA THR A 130 15.28 7.11 0.15
C THR A 130 15.78 5.68 -0.04
N LEU A 131 17.01 5.41 0.41
CA LEU A 131 17.60 4.07 0.41
C LEU A 131 17.62 3.51 1.83
N VAL A 132 17.05 2.32 2.00
CA VAL A 132 17.10 1.54 3.24
C VAL A 132 18.07 0.39 3.01
N ASP A 133 19.24 0.46 3.65
CA ASP A 133 20.31 -0.55 3.55
C ASP A 133 20.17 -1.58 4.68
N LEU A 134 20.00 -2.85 4.31
CA LEU A 134 19.83 -3.98 5.22
C LEU A 134 21.09 -4.88 5.30
N GLY A 135 22.16 -4.45 4.65
CA GLY A 135 23.40 -5.21 4.48
C GLY A 135 23.37 -5.99 3.15
N ASN A 136 22.63 -7.08 3.11
CA ASN A 136 22.48 -7.95 1.92
C ASN A 136 21.46 -7.43 0.88
N TYR A 137 20.51 -6.58 1.29
CA TYR A 137 19.49 -5.98 0.45
C TYR A 137 19.43 -4.46 0.59
N LYS A 138 19.09 -3.77 -0.50
CA LYS A 138 18.90 -2.32 -0.53
C LYS A 138 17.56 -1.98 -1.15
N LEU A 139 16.66 -1.43 -0.33
CA LEU A 139 15.33 -1.02 -0.76
C LEU A 139 15.34 0.46 -1.13
N GLN A 140 14.98 0.78 -2.35
CA GLN A 140 14.68 2.15 -2.75
C GLN A 140 13.19 2.43 -2.55
N VAL A 141 12.89 3.48 -1.82
CA VAL A 141 11.53 3.99 -1.68
C VAL A 141 11.12 4.69 -2.98
N LEU A 142 9.99 4.32 -3.51
CA LEU A 142 9.35 4.96 -4.66
C LEU A 142 8.01 5.52 -4.18
N HIS A 143 7.87 6.83 -4.12
CA HIS A 143 6.57 7.44 -3.85
C HIS A 143 5.67 7.21 -5.07
N THR A 144 4.57 6.50 -4.86
CA THR A 144 3.63 6.04 -5.89
C THR A 144 2.19 6.39 -5.53
N PRO A 145 1.86 7.70 -5.41
CA PRO A 145 0.50 8.11 -5.07
C PRO A 145 -0.49 7.68 -6.16
N GLY A 146 -1.74 7.49 -5.75
CA GLY A 146 -2.81 7.08 -6.68
C GLY A 146 -3.94 6.39 -5.96
N HIS A 147 -3.73 5.17 -5.45
CA HIS A 147 -4.64 4.48 -4.55
C HIS A 147 -4.86 5.30 -3.26
N SER A 148 -3.79 5.73 -2.62
CA SER A 148 -3.79 6.79 -1.63
C SER A 148 -2.67 7.79 -1.91
N SER A 149 -2.71 8.98 -1.31
CA SER A 149 -1.64 9.96 -1.49
C SER A 149 -0.35 9.59 -0.76
N GLY A 150 -0.41 8.68 0.21
CA GLY A 150 0.73 8.21 0.99
C GLY A 150 1.39 6.94 0.47
N CYS A 151 0.91 6.36 -0.64
CA CYS A 151 1.43 5.11 -1.19
C CYS A 151 2.90 5.18 -1.56
N ILE A 152 3.63 4.15 -1.17
CA ILE A 152 4.98 3.88 -1.63
C ILE A 152 5.10 2.45 -2.13
N CYS A 153 5.95 2.25 -3.13
CA CYS A 153 6.51 0.95 -3.45
C CYS A 153 7.94 0.88 -2.91
N LEU A 154 8.39 -0.33 -2.60
CA LEU A 154 9.78 -0.58 -2.23
C LEU A 154 10.44 -1.42 -3.33
N TYR A 155 11.49 -0.89 -3.93
CA TYR A 155 12.20 -1.56 -5.01
C TYR A 155 13.56 -2.04 -4.51
N GLU A 156 13.75 -3.35 -4.48
CA GLU A 156 15.04 -3.97 -4.19
C GLU A 156 15.92 -3.94 -5.43
N LEU A 157 17.08 -3.30 -5.31
CA LEU A 157 17.89 -2.90 -6.47
C LEU A 157 18.62 -4.06 -7.15
N LYS A 158 19.08 -5.06 -6.39
CA LYS A 158 19.90 -6.16 -6.89
C LYS A 158 19.05 -7.24 -7.55
N GLU A 159 18.04 -7.71 -6.84
CA GLU A 159 17.14 -8.78 -7.30
C GLU A 159 15.97 -8.24 -8.12
N LYS A 160 15.89 -6.89 -8.27
CA LYS A 160 14.82 -6.18 -9.02
C LYS A 160 13.42 -6.60 -8.59
N VAL A 161 13.26 -6.74 -7.28
CA VAL A 161 11.98 -7.08 -6.65
C VAL A 161 11.22 -5.81 -6.31
N LEU A 162 9.94 -5.76 -6.68
CA LEU A 162 9.03 -4.67 -6.36
C LEU A 162 7.98 -5.13 -5.34
N PHE A 163 7.99 -4.56 -4.14
CA PHE A 163 6.89 -4.64 -3.20
C PHE A 163 5.96 -3.48 -3.50
N SER A 164 4.80 -3.76 -4.07
CA SER A 164 3.95 -2.72 -4.64
C SER A 164 2.87 -2.21 -3.69
N GLY A 165 2.68 -2.82 -2.51
CA GLY A 165 1.50 -2.56 -1.69
C GLY A 165 0.25 -2.67 -2.57
N ASP A 166 -0.57 -1.63 -2.56
CA ASP A 166 -1.80 -1.56 -3.33
C ASP A 166 -1.70 -0.70 -4.60
N THR A 167 -0.46 -0.48 -5.09
CA THR A 167 -0.27 0.28 -6.32
C THR A 167 -0.54 -0.55 -7.57
N VAL A 168 -0.13 -1.83 -7.61
CA VAL A 168 -0.39 -2.74 -8.73
C VAL A 168 -0.42 -4.19 -8.26
N PHE A 169 -1.38 -4.96 -8.77
CA PHE A 169 -1.55 -6.38 -8.46
C PHE A 169 -1.23 -7.27 -9.66
N SER A 170 -1.12 -8.56 -9.42
CA SER A 170 -0.99 -9.56 -10.48
C SER A 170 -2.14 -9.47 -11.48
N GLY A 171 -1.84 -9.64 -12.77
CA GLY A 171 -2.79 -9.43 -13.87
C GLY A 171 -3.01 -7.95 -14.22
N GLY A 172 -2.17 -7.06 -13.69
CA GLY A 172 -2.26 -5.62 -13.93
C GLY A 172 -3.49 -4.97 -13.28
N LEU A 173 -4.10 -5.65 -12.30
CA LEU A 173 -5.24 -5.09 -11.59
C LEU A 173 -4.82 -3.90 -10.74
N LEU A 174 -5.71 -2.92 -10.64
CA LEU A 174 -5.54 -1.73 -9.81
C LEU A 174 -6.39 -1.89 -8.54
N SER A 175 -5.92 -1.26 -7.46
CA SER A 175 -6.75 -1.02 -6.30
C SER A 175 -7.75 0.11 -6.56
N ASP A 176 -8.80 0.16 -5.75
CA ASP A 176 -9.72 1.29 -5.75
C ASP A 176 -8.97 2.59 -5.42
N ILE A 177 -9.45 3.71 -5.97
CA ILE A 177 -8.91 5.03 -5.62
C ILE A 177 -9.54 5.46 -4.31
N GLY A 178 -8.74 5.47 -3.26
CA GLY A 178 -9.15 5.88 -1.94
C GLY A 178 -9.47 7.37 -1.82
N SER A 179 -10.03 7.77 -0.68
CA SER A 179 -10.47 9.15 -0.43
C SER A 179 -9.33 10.18 -0.51
N SER A 180 -8.08 9.77 -0.36
CA SER A 180 -6.89 10.61 -0.51
C SER A 180 -6.14 10.39 -1.83
N GLY A 181 -6.63 9.49 -2.69
CA GLY A 181 -6.02 9.15 -3.97
C GLY A 181 -6.59 9.93 -5.14
N ASN A 182 -5.99 9.77 -6.31
CA ASN A 182 -6.53 10.27 -7.57
C ASN A 182 -5.93 9.53 -8.78
N ILE A 183 -6.68 9.50 -9.88
CA ILE A 183 -6.29 8.73 -11.08
C ILE A 183 -5.10 9.33 -11.83
N SER A 184 -4.88 10.65 -11.78
CA SER A 184 -3.77 11.30 -12.47
C SER A 184 -2.42 10.91 -11.85
N ASP A 185 -2.34 10.97 -10.51
CA ASP A 185 -1.17 10.54 -9.78
C ASP A 185 -0.95 9.03 -9.95
N TYR A 186 -2.05 8.24 -9.95
CA TYR A 186 -1.98 6.80 -10.15
C TYR A 186 -1.33 6.46 -11.50
N LEU A 187 -1.83 7.08 -12.58
CA LEU A 187 -1.27 6.87 -13.92
C LEU A 187 0.22 7.26 -13.98
N SER A 188 0.59 8.40 -13.38
CA SER A 188 1.98 8.88 -13.33
C SER A 188 2.88 7.89 -12.56
N SER A 189 2.39 7.37 -11.44
CA SER A 189 3.09 6.36 -10.63
C SER A 189 3.31 5.07 -11.41
N LEU A 190 2.28 4.55 -12.08
CA LEU A 190 2.37 3.33 -12.88
C LEU A 190 3.31 3.49 -14.08
N GLN A 191 3.29 4.64 -14.76
CA GLN A 191 4.23 4.94 -15.85
C GLN A 191 5.68 4.96 -15.35
N ARG A 192 5.91 5.48 -14.15
CA ARG A 192 7.22 5.42 -13.50
C ARG A 192 7.64 3.97 -13.23
N LEU A 193 6.74 3.14 -12.66
CA LEU A 193 7.03 1.72 -12.42
C LEU A 193 7.32 0.97 -13.73
N ALA A 194 6.60 1.27 -14.81
CA ALA A 194 6.81 0.66 -16.13
C ALA A 194 8.17 1.00 -16.75
N SER A 195 8.84 2.04 -16.26
CA SER A 195 10.21 2.37 -16.70
C SER A 195 11.30 1.56 -15.97
N LEU A 196 10.94 0.77 -14.97
CA LEU A 196 11.86 -0.07 -14.22
C LEU A 196 11.95 -1.47 -14.83
N THR A 197 13.08 -2.13 -14.62
CA THR A 197 13.17 -3.59 -14.80
C THR A 197 12.70 -4.25 -13.51
N VAL A 198 11.60 -4.99 -13.58
CA VAL A 198 11.03 -5.70 -12.43
C VAL A 198 11.00 -7.19 -12.72
N ASP A 199 11.80 -7.97 -11.96
CA ASP A 199 11.91 -9.41 -12.13
C ASP A 199 10.93 -10.17 -11.22
N ALA A 200 10.44 -9.51 -10.14
CA ALA A 200 9.41 -10.04 -9.26
C ALA A 200 8.53 -8.92 -8.72
N LEU A 201 7.21 -9.15 -8.68
CA LEU A 201 6.20 -8.22 -8.15
C LEU A 201 5.46 -8.88 -6.99
N TYR A 202 5.56 -8.27 -5.81
CA TYR A 202 4.98 -8.73 -4.55
C TYR A 202 3.92 -7.74 -4.07
N PRO A 203 2.64 -7.99 -4.38
CA PRO A 203 1.56 -7.06 -4.08
C PRO A 203 1.03 -7.19 -2.65
N GLY A 204 0.32 -6.19 -2.16
CA GLY A 204 -0.38 -6.24 -0.88
C GLY A 204 -1.49 -7.29 -0.83
N HIS A 205 -2.14 -7.55 -1.96
CA HIS A 205 -3.23 -8.52 -2.07
C HIS A 205 -3.10 -9.42 -3.30
N GLY A 206 -3.72 -10.59 -3.21
CA GLY A 206 -3.78 -11.53 -4.33
C GLY A 206 -2.51 -12.35 -4.53
N PRO A 207 -2.37 -13.03 -5.67
CA PRO A 207 -1.21 -13.85 -5.96
C PRO A 207 0.02 -13.00 -6.32
N ILE A 208 1.20 -13.58 -6.12
CA ILE A 208 2.44 -13.03 -6.66
C ILE A 208 2.37 -13.08 -8.19
N SER A 209 2.87 -12.04 -8.85
CA SER A 209 2.89 -11.95 -10.30
C SER A 209 3.83 -12.98 -10.93
N SER A 210 3.36 -13.61 -11.99
CA SER A 210 4.17 -14.46 -12.86
C SER A 210 4.77 -13.71 -14.06
N ALA A 211 4.30 -12.49 -14.32
CA ALA A 211 4.70 -11.66 -15.46
C ALA A 211 4.76 -10.16 -15.06
N PRO A 212 5.68 -9.77 -14.15
CA PRO A 212 5.68 -8.44 -13.52
C PRO A 212 5.64 -7.27 -14.51
N GLY A 213 6.46 -7.32 -15.55
CA GLY A 213 6.52 -6.26 -16.56
C GLY A 213 5.23 -6.13 -17.37
N GLU A 214 4.59 -7.25 -17.72
CA GLU A 214 3.30 -7.26 -18.42
C GLU A 214 2.20 -6.72 -17.53
N ASP A 215 2.17 -7.15 -16.26
CA ASP A 215 1.18 -6.69 -15.27
C ASP A 215 1.28 -5.17 -15.07
N ILE A 216 2.47 -4.62 -14.91
CA ILE A 216 2.66 -3.18 -14.75
C ILE A 216 2.20 -2.43 -16.01
N ASN A 217 2.54 -2.92 -17.21
CA ASN A 217 2.10 -2.31 -18.46
C ASN A 217 0.57 -2.39 -18.64
N GLN A 218 -0.05 -3.49 -18.24
CA GLN A 218 -1.50 -3.65 -18.24
C GLN A 218 -2.17 -2.67 -17.25
N ALA A 219 -1.59 -2.48 -16.06
CA ALA A 219 -2.04 -1.51 -15.09
C ALA A 219 -2.00 -0.08 -15.63
N VAL A 220 -0.93 0.30 -16.36
CA VAL A 220 -0.86 1.59 -17.08
C VAL A 220 -2.00 1.75 -18.08
N ALA A 221 -2.30 0.69 -18.83
CA ALA A 221 -3.39 0.73 -19.81
C ALA A 221 -4.76 0.91 -19.12
N TYR A 222 -5.02 0.21 -18.03
CA TYR A 222 -6.25 0.35 -17.23
C TYR A 222 -6.38 1.76 -16.62
N ALA A 223 -5.34 2.27 -15.99
CA ALA A 223 -5.37 3.61 -15.41
C ALA A 223 -5.61 4.70 -16.47
N ARG A 224 -5.03 4.53 -17.64
CA ARG A 224 -5.26 5.45 -18.78
C ARG A 224 -6.71 5.40 -19.23
N ALA A 225 -7.31 4.22 -19.37
CA ALA A 225 -8.72 4.07 -19.72
C ALA A 225 -9.64 4.71 -18.68
N MET A 226 -9.40 4.47 -17.38
CA MET A 226 -10.16 5.09 -16.29
C MET A 226 -10.06 6.63 -16.31
N MET A 227 -8.88 7.17 -16.62
CA MET A 227 -8.69 8.61 -16.73
C MET A 227 -9.48 9.21 -17.88
N GLU A 228 -9.49 8.56 -19.04
CA GLU A 228 -10.28 9.01 -20.21
C GLU A 228 -11.79 8.93 -19.94
N GLU A 229 -12.28 7.85 -19.31
CA GLU A 229 -13.68 7.73 -18.88
C GLU A 229 -14.08 8.85 -17.91
N SER A 230 -13.25 9.14 -16.91
CA SER A 230 -13.46 10.22 -15.95
C SER A 230 -13.55 11.58 -16.65
N LYS A 231 -12.69 11.82 -17.65
CA LYS A 231 -12.70 13.05 -18.45
C LYS A 231 -13.98 13.18 -19.26
N LEU A 232 -14.38 12.11 -19.96
CA LEU A 232 -15.62 12.09 -20.74
C LEU A 232 -16.86 12.34 -19.87
N LEU A 233 -16.91 11.70 -18.69
CA LEU A 233 -17.99 11.92 -17.72
C LEU A 233 -18.01 13.37 -17.25
N PHE A 234 -16.85 13.96 -16.93
CA PHE A 234 -16.75 15.35 -16.52
C PHE A 234 -17.22 16.30 -17.61
N GLU A 235 -16.83 16.07 -18.88
CA GLU A 235 -17.27 16.86 -20.01
C GLU A 235 -18.78 16.74 -20.25
N ALA A 236 -19.34 15.53 -20.14
CA ALA A 236 -20.78 15.30 -20.26
C ALA A 236 -21.56 16.04 -19.16
N LEU A 237 -21.11 15.97 -17.92
CA LEU A 237 -21.68 16.70 -16.79
C LEU A 237 -21.54 18.22 -16.97
N ALA A 238 -20.43 18.70 -17.54
CA ALA A 238 -20.20 20.10 -17.81
C ALA A 238 -21.19 20.68 -18.85
N LYS A 239 -21.58 19.84 -19.81
CA LYS A 239 -22.54 20.21 -20.90
C LYS A 239 -24.01 20.04 -20.48
N SER A 240 -24.30 19.35 -19.37
CA SER A 240 -25.68 19.08 -18.95
C SER A 240 -26.29 20.28 -18.23
N GLU A 241 -27.56 20.61 -18.57
CA GLU A 241 -28.36 21.66 -17.88
C GLU A 241 -28.53 21.37 -16.37
N SER A 242 -28.42 20.11 -15.97
CA SER A 242 -28.48 19.66 -14.57
C SER A 242 -27.39 20.28 -13.72
N ARG A 243 -26.19 20.50 -14.28
CA ARG A 243 -25.09 21.16 -13.56
C ARG A 243 -25.39 22.61 -13.24
N ALA A 244 -26.02 23.34 -14.18
CA ALA A 244 -26.45 24.72 -13.94
C ALA A 244 -27.49 24.82 -12.80
N LYS A 245 -28.37 23.81 -12.67
CA LYS A 245 -29.35 23.70 -11.56
C LYS A 245 -28.67 23.38 -10.24
N VAL A 246 -27.70 22.44 -10.22
CA VAL A 246 -26.95 22.06 -9.02
C VAL A 246 -26.07 23.23 -8.55
N LEU A 247 -25.32 23.86 -9.43
CA LEU A 247 -24.49 25.04 -9.09
C LEU A 247 -25.33 26.23 -8.62
N LYS A 248 -26.52 26.46 -9.20
CA LYS A 248 -27.47 27.47 -8.70
C LYS A 248 -28.01 27.14 -7.32
N LYS A 249 -28.18 25.84 -7.00
CA LYS A 249 -28.69 25.40 -5.70
C LYS A 249 -27.63 25.54 -4.58
N PHE A 250 -26.36 25.24 -4.90
CA PHE A 250 -25.24 25.30 -3.94
C PHE A 250 -24.47 26.63 -3.94
N GLY A 251 -24.48 27.37 -5.08
CA GLY A 251 -23.80 28.65 -5.21
C GLY A 251 -24.54 29.85 -4.55
N LYS A 252 -25.71 29.63 -3.95
CA LYS A 252 -26.53 30.70 -3.36
C LYS A 252 -26.52 30.79 -1.83
N LYS A 253 -25.64 30.06 -1.14
CA LYS A 253 -25.42 30.31 0.29
C LYS A 253 -24.17 31.18 0.46
N PRO A 254 -24.33 32.48 0.80
CA PRO A 254 -23.18 33.24 1.27
C PRO A 254 -22.68 32.59 2.56
N LEU A 255 -21.38 32.44 2.69
CA LEU A 255 -20.72 32.17 3.97
C LEU A 255 -21.17 33.25 4.93
N GLN A 256 -22.00 32.94 5.91
CA GLN A 256 -22.26 33.82 7.03
C GLN A 256 -20.97 33.80 7.86
N THR A 257 -20.17 34.87 7.68
CA THR A 257 -19.13 35.25 8.63
C THR A 257 -19.81 35.67 9.93
N GLY A 258 -19.65 34.84 10.95
CA GLY A 258 -19.95 35.13 12.34
C GLY A 258 -18.71 34.84 13.16
#